data_3b98b00cc5bbb08768c0ddf7f96ae16d
#
_entry.id   3b98b00cc5bbb08768c0ddf7f96ae16d
#
_cell.length_a   1.000
_cell.length_b   1.000
_cell.length_c   1.000
_cell.angle_alpha   90.00
_cell.angle_beta   90.00
_cell.angle_gamma   90.00
#
_symmetry.space_group_name_H-M   'P 1'
#
loop_
_entity.id
_entity.type
_entity.pdbx_description
1 polymer ?
#
loop_
_entity_poly.entity_id
_entity_poly.type
_entity_poly.pdbx_seq_one_letter_code
_entity_poly.pdbx_strand_id
1 'polypeptide(L)'
;MKSLLHLAAAAAFAVHSVSGHYIFQQFSAGGTKYPVWKYIRRNTNPAWLQNGPVTDLASTDLRCNVGGGVSNGTETITMKAGDEFTFTLDTAVYHAGPVSL
;
A
#
# COMPACT_ATOMS: atom_id res chain seq x y z
N MET A 1 -13.07 46.59 -38.97
CA MET A 1 -12.10 45.53 -38.61
C MET A 1 -12.59 44.81 -37.38
N LYS A 2 -13.02 43.59 -37.51
CA LYS A 2 -13.55 42.80 -36.40
C LYS A 2 -12.43 42.02 -35.77
N SER A 3 -11.99 42.41 -34.56
CA SER A 3 -11.04 41.65 -33.79
C SER A 3 -11.75 40.44 -33.21
N LEU A 4 -11.40 39.25 -33.66
CA LEU A 4 -11.80 37.99 -33.05
C LEU A 4 -10.87 37.72 -31.86
N LEU A 5 -11.35 38.02 -30.65
CA LEU A 5 -10.74 37.53 -29.45
C LEU A 5 -10.99 36.02 -29.36
N HIS A 6 -9.97 35.25 -29.62
CA HIS A 6 -10.00 33.80 -29.34
C HIS A 6 -9.78 33.61 -27.85
N LEU A 7 -10.85 33.38 -27.12
CA LEU A 7 -10.82 32.97 -25.75
C LEU A 7 -10.40 31.49 -25.72
N ALA A 8 -9.11 31.23 -25.59
CA ALA A 8 -8.60 29.90 -25.34
C ALA A 8 -8.94 29.52 -23.89
N ALA A 9 -10.04 28.82 -23.71
CA ALA A 9 -10.35 28.16 -22.42
C ALA A 9 -9.35 27.01 -22.24
N ALA A 10 -8.28 27.26 -21.50
CA ALA A 10 -7.41 26.21 -21.00
C ALA A 10 -8.20 25.40 -19.98
N ALA A 11 -8.79 24.29 -20.40
CA ALA A 11 -9.33 23.30 -19.49
C ALA A 11 -8.14 22.66 -18.78
N ALA A 12 -7.85 23.14 -17.58
CA ALA A 12 -6.92 22.48 -16.68
C ALA A 12 -7.57 21.15 -16.25
N PHE A 13 -7.22 20.08 -16.92
CA PHE A 13 -7.51 18.73 -16.42
C PHE A 13 -6.69 18.56 -15.15
N ALA A 14 -7.32 18.77 -13.99
CA ALA A 14 -6.76 18.34 -12.72
C ALA A 14 -6.69 16.82 -12.78
N VAL A 15 -5.53 16.29 -13.11
CA VAL A 15 -5.25 14.85 -13.01
C VAL A 15 -5.21 14.56 -11.53
N HIS A 16 -6.35 14.20 -10.97
CA HIS A 16 -6.39 13.62 -9.63
C HIS A 16 -5.71 12.26 -9.77
N SER A 17 -4.46 12.16 -9.35
CA SER A 17 -3.82 10.87 -9.18
C SER A 17 -4.57 10.14 -8.06
N VAL A 18 -5.46 9.24 -8.46
CA VAL A 18 -6.13 8.34 -7.52
C VAL A 18 -5.09 7.31 -7.11
N SER A 19 -4.42 7.56 -5.98
CA SER A 19 -3.58 6.56 -5.34
C SER A 19 -4.49 5.62 -4.55
N GLY A 20 -4.93 4.53 -5.21
CA GLY A 20 -5.81 3.53 -4.59
C GLY A 20 -5.05 2.35 -3.98
N HIS A 21 -3.73 2.39 -3.99
CA HIS A 21 -2.86 1.33 -3.52
C HIS A 21 -2.28 1.70 -2.17
N TYR A 22 -2.25 0.74 -1.26
CA TYR A 22 -1.71 0.89 0.09
C TYR A 22 -0.99 -0.39 0.51
N ILE A 23 -0.10 -0.28 1.49
CA ILE A 23 0.58 -1.42 2.09
C ILE A 23 0.49 -1.35 3.61
N PHE A 24 0.34 -2.49 4.24
CA PHE A 24 0.45 -2.63 5.68
C PHE A 24 1.94 -2.63 6.03
N GLN A 25 2.46 -1.55 6.53
CA GLN A 25 3.90 -1.38 6.76
C GLN A 25 4.29 -1.31 8.23
N GLN A 26 3.34 -1.20 9.14
CA GLN A 26 3.65 -1.00 10.56
C GLN A 26 2.74 -1.83 11.43
N PHE A 27 3.33 -2.45 12.44
CA PHE A 27 2.70 -3.34 13.40
C PHE A 27 2.63 -2.71 14.79
N SER A 28 1.56 -2.97 15.51
CA SER A 28 1.38 -2.58 16.89
C SER A 28 0.75 -3.72 17.68
N ALA A 29 1.22 -3.94 18.90
CA ALA A 29 0.64 -4.91 19.81
C ALA A 29 0.93 -4.50 21.27
N GLY A 30 0.05 -4.86 22.20
CA GLY A 30 0.24 -4.57 23.61
C GLY A 30 0.45 -3.10 23.95
N GLY A 31 -0.16 -2.18 23.19
CA GLY A 31 0.01 -0.73 23.38
C GLY A 31 1.32 -0.17 22.79
N THR A 32 2.17 -1.01 22.22
CA THR A 32 3.42 -0.59 21.58
C THR A 32 3.28 -0.53 20.07
N LYS A 33 3.60 0.62 19.50
CA LYS A 33 3.71 0.80 18.04
C LYS A 33 5.18 0.64 17.64
N TYR A 34 5.45 -0.37 16.82
CA TYR A 34 6.81 -0.69 16.39
C TYR A 34 7.24 0.13 15.18
N PRO A 35 8.54 0.27 14.91
CA PRO A 35 9.02 0.91 13.69
C PRO A 35 8.44 0.28 12.42
N VAL A 36 8.38 1.06 11.35
CA VAL A 36 7.97 0.58 10.02
C VAL A 36 8.85 -0.60 9.60
N TRP A 37 8.23 -1.63 9.06
CA TRP A 37 8.83 -2.91 8.66
C TRP A 37 9.37 -3.80 9.81
N LYS A 38 9.24 -3.37 11.04
CA LYS A 38 9.51 -4.25 12.17
C LYS A 38 8.37 -5.28 12.27
N TYR A 39 8.73 -6.55 12.23
CA TYR A 39 7.81 -7.71 12.24
C TYR A 39 6.88 -7.82 11.02
N ILE A 40 7.10 -7.04 9.98
CA ILE A 40 6.36 -7.12 8.72
C ILE A 40 7.33 -7.42 7.59
N ARG A 41 7.04 -8.44 6.82
CA ARG A 41 7.83 -8.80 5.64
C ARG A 41 7.61 -7.76 4.54
N ARG A 42 8.70 -7.27 3.99
CA ARG A 42 8.68 -6.32 2.90
C ARG A 42 8.68 -7.08 1.57
N ASN A 43 7.87 -6.64 0.61
CA ASN A 43 7.99 -7.15 -0.74
C ASN A 43 9.29 -6.67 -1.40
N THR A 44 9.69 -7.34 -2.49
CA THR A 44 10.95 -7.06 -3.21
C THR A 44 10.77 -6.12 -4.38
N ASN A 45 9.58 -5.56 -4.57
CA ASN A 45 9.35 -4.55 -5.59
C ASN A 45 10.25 -3.32 -5.38
N PRO A 46 10.66 -2.65 -6.44
CA PRO A 46 11.39 -1.38 -6.31
C PRO A 46 10.52 -0.35 -5.57
N ALA A 47 11.15 0.63 -4.94
CA ALA A 47 10.48 1.60 -4.05
C ALA A 47 9.27 2.30 -4.70
N TRP A 48 9.35 2.57 -6.01
CA TRP A 48 8.28 3.22 -6.76
C TRP A 48 7.09 2.31 -7.10
N LEU A 49 7.21 0.99 -6.86
CA LEU A 49 6.18 -0.02 -7.14
C LEU A 49 5.82 -0.85 -5.89
N GLN A 50 6.25 -0.47 -4.70
CA GLN A 50 6.03 -1.28 -3.49
C GLN A 50 4.56 -1.53 -3.17
N ASN A 51 3.69 -0.60 -3.51
CA ASN A 51 2.24 -0.73 -3.39
C ASN A 51 1.55 -1.10 -4.71
N GLY A 52 2.31 -1.54 -5.72
CA GLY A 52 1.76 -1.98 -6.99
C GLY A 52 0.95 -3.27 -6.85
N PRO A 53 -0.08 -3.45 -7.68
CA PRO A 53 -0.92 -4.65 -7.65
C PRO A 53 -0.17 -5.86 -8.20
N VAL A 54 -0.53 -7.05 -7.71
CA VAL A 54 -0.20 -8.31 -8.38
C VAL A 54 -1.22 -8.52 -9.48
N THR A 55 -0.79 -8.53 -10.73
CA THR A 55 -1.66 -8.65 -11.90
C THR A 55 -1.79 -10.08 -12.42
N ASP A 56 -0.82 -10.95 -12.13
CA ASP A 56 -0.89 -12.36 -12.44
C ASP A 56 -1.65 -13.12 -11.35
N LEU A 57 -2.90 -13.44 -11.61
CA LEU A 57 -3.77 -14.15 -10.65
C LEU A 57 -3.39 -15.62 -10.44
N ALA A 58 -2.52 -16.19 -11.26
CA ALA A 58 -1.98 -17.55 -11.08
C ALA A 58 -0.69 -17.53 -10.24
N SER A 59 -0.11 -16.37 -9.98
CA SER A 59 1.10 -16.24 -9.19
C SER A 59 0.88 -16.51 -7.71
N THR A 60 1.87 -17.09 -7.06
CA THR A 60 1.93 -17.21 -5.60
C THR A 60 2.10 -15.85 -4.90
N ASP A 61 2.46 -14.81 -5.62
CA ASP A 61 2.63 -13.45 -5.12
C ASP A 61 1.31 -12.82 -4.64
N LEU A 62 0.15 -13.37 -5.06
CA LEU A 62 -1.16 -12.95 -4.52
C LEU A 62 -1.24 -13.02 -3.00
N ARG A 63 -0.45 -13.88 -2.35
CA ARG A 63 -0.50 -14.05 -0.89
C ARG A 63 0.15 -12.92 -0.12
N CYS A 64 1.27 -12.39 -0.59
CA CYS A 64 2.06 -11.41 0.16
C CYS A 64 2.80 -10.41 -0.73
N ASN A 65 2.34 -10.23 -1.98
CA ASN A 65 3.04 -9.47 -3.01
C ASN A 65 4.40 -10.12 -3.38
N VAL A 66 5.09 -9.56 -4.37
CA VAL A 66 6.31 -10.11 -4.94
C VAL A 66 7.39 -10.30 -3.87
N GLY A 67 7.85 -11.53 -3.70
CA GLY A 67 8.88 -11.89 -2.73
C GLY A 67 8.46 -11.83 -1.26
N GLY A 68 7.24 -11.39 -0.93
CA GLY A 68 6.73 -11.32 0.44
C GLY A 68 6.45 -12.69 1.08
N GLY A 69 6.47 -13.76 0.29
CA GLY A 69 6.34 -15.13 0.79
C GLY A 69 7.53 -15.64 1.61
N VAL A 70 8.70 -14.99 1.52
CA VAL A 70 9.90 -15.36 2.28
C VAL A 70 10.22 -14.32 3.35
N SER A 71 10.84 -14.77 4.45
CA SER A 71 11.07 -13.90 5.61
C SER A 71 12.12 -12.81 5.37
N ASN A 72 13.12 -13.05 4.52
CA ASN A 72 14.22 -12.12 4.22
C ASN A 72 14.84 -11.46 5.48
N GLY A 73 15.01 -12.24 6.56
CA GLY A 73 15.56 -11.73 7.81
C GLY A 73 14.58 -10.87 8.64
N THR A 74 13.30 -10.81 8.27
CA THR A 74 12.29 -10.14 9.08
C THR A 74 12.21 -10.79 10.46
N GLU A 75 12.29 -9.98 11.51
CA GLU A 75 12.16 -10.44 12.88
C GLU A 75 10.73 -10.90 13.17
N THR A 76 10.60 -11.79 14.15
CA THR A 76 9.31 -12.28 14.65
C THR A 76 9.04 -11.77 16.06
N ILE A 77 7.77 -11.67 16.41
CA ILE A 77 7.31 -11.34 17.76
C ILE A 77 6.43 -12.47 18.28
N THR A 78 6.60 -12.81 19.56
CA THR A 78 5.74 -13.79 20.23
C THR A 78 4.52 -13.09 20.80
N MET A 79 3.34 -13.65 20.53
CA MET A 79 2.06 -13.17 21.04
C MET A 79 1.29 -14.35 21.62
N LYS A 80 0.37 -14.07 22.55
CA LYS A 80 -0.56 -15.07 23.06
C LYS A 80 -1.82 -15.10 22.19
N ALA A 81 -2.44 -16.25 22.07
CA ALA A 81 -3.74 -16.36 21.44
C ALA A 81 -4.76 -15.44 22.16
N GLY A 82 -5.47 -14.62 21.42
CA GLY A 82 -6.40 -13.63 21.95
C GLY A 82 -5.82 -12.23 22.16
N ASP A 83 -4.51 -12.06 22.03
CA ASP A 83 -3.92 -10.72 22.07
C ASP A 83 -4.38 -9.89 20.86
N GLU A 84 -4.68 -8.62 21.11
CA GLU A 84 -5.01 -7.68 20.06
C GLU A 84 -3.75 -7.14 19.38
N PHE A 85 -3.84 -6.96 18.07
CA PHE A 85 -2.80 -6.31 17.27
C PHE A 85 -3.41 -5.43 16.19
N THR A 86 -2.60 -4.53 15.67
CA THR A 86 -3.01 -3.59 14.63
C THR A 86 -1.96 -3.51 13.53
N PHE A 87 -2.40 -3.53 12.29
CA PHE A 87 -1.58 -3.12 11.15
C PHE A 87 -1.92 -1.69 10.75
N THR A 88 -0.90 -0.88 10.54
CA THR A 88 -1.06 0.50 10.05
C THR A 88 -0.62 0.57 8.60
N LEU A 89 -1.44 1.20 7.79
CA LEU A 89 -1.19 1.45 6.37
C LEU A 89 -0.23 2.62 6.17
N ASP A 90 0.44 2.66 5.03
CA ASP A 90 1.27 3.79 4.59
C ASP A 90 0.43 5.00 4.18
N THR A 91 -0.77 4.76 3.71
CA THR A 91 -1.73 5.80 3.30
C THR A 91 -3.16 5.35 3.58
N ALA A 92 -4.10 6.27 3.48
CA ALA A 92 -5.52 5.97 3.66
C ALA A 92 -6.05 5.03 2.57
N VAL A 93 -7.07 4.25 2.90
CA VAL A 93 -7.79 3.40 1.94
C VAL A 93 -8.76 4.28 1.16
N TYR A 94 -8.50 4.42 -0.13
CA TYR A 94 -9.35 5.20 -1.04
C TYR A 94 -10.26 4.33 -1.92
N HIS A 95 -10.03 3.01 -1.95
CA HIS A 95 -10.84 2.07 -2.70
C HIS A 95 -11.61 1.16 -1.75
N ALA A 96 -12.89 0.94 -2.07
CA ALA A 96 -13.67 -0.11 -1.42
C ALA A 96 -13.18 -1.48 -1.92
N GLY A 97 -13.08 -2.44 -1.02
CA GLY A 97 -12.67 -3.80 -1.35
C GLY A 97 -12.42 -4.64 -0.11
N PRO A 98 -12.33 -5.97 -0.27
CA PRO A 98 -12.02 -6.85 0.83
C PRO A 98 -10.57 -6.69 1.29
N VAL A 99 -10.37 -6.84 2.59
CA VAL A 99 -9.05 -7.00 3.21
C VAL A 99 -8.99 -8.39 3.81
N SER A 100 -7.90 -9.11 3.58
CA SER A 100 -7.66 -10.44 4.13
C SER A 100 -6.29 -10.54 4.78
N LEU A 101 -6.20 -11.37 5.80
CA LEU A 101 -4.97 -11.73 6.50
C LEU A 101 -4.65 -13.21 6.28
#